data_63a1fc07a41dadb046fba3c152f57b3b
#
_entry.id   63a1fc07a41dadb046fba3c152f57b3b
#
_cell.length_a   1.000
_cell.length_b   1.000
_cell.length_c   1.000
_cell.angle_alpha   90.00
_cell.angle_beta   90.00
_cell.angle_gamma   90.00
#
_symmetry.space_group_name_H-M   'P 1'
#
loop_
_entity.id
_entity.type
_entity.pdbx_description
1 polymer ?
#
loop_
_entity_poly.entity_id
_entity_poly.type
_entity_poly.pdbx_seq_one_letter_code
_entity_poly.pdbx_strand_id
1 'polypeptide(L)'
;MNVVLGVSGSIAAYKSPDIVRKLREDGHEVRVILTKSAKYFVSDIVFQAVSGYEARSELWDKEAESAMSHIELAKWADLILLAPATAHTMAQIAMGLAPDLLSSVCLASNAQLYIAPSMNQAMWSHPSTQKNKVQLINQKARFIGPSYGSQACGDVGWGRMAEVEEIIQTIKEANVSDQQRLFSGIKILMTAGPTRELIDPVRYISNRSSGKTGYALAKALHDAGANITMISGPTHIKMSDSIRCIQVETATEMLEAVKVEIENNDIFIATAAVCDYHPEQEYKQKIKSHENVIALELHKNVDILMQSKIWNPNIYSVGFAAETENLHENSVKKLKSKNANLIVGNLVGKNLIFDGDDTAFTLFGSDTIEDLGSGTETEMTARLAASIHQAFNKWKQ
;
A
#
# COMPACT_ATOMS: atom_id res chain seq x y z
N MET A 1 -8.49 -1.85 4.76
CA MET A 1 -9.29 -1.85 3.53
C MET A 1 -10.75 -1.65 3.83
N ASN A 2 -11.47 -1.13 2.86
CA ASN A 2 -12.91 -0.95 2.88
C ASN A 2 -13.58 -2.18 2.27
N VAL A 3 -14.31 -2.94 3.06
CA VAL A 3 -14.95 -4.20 2.64
C VAL A 3 -16.46 -4.04 2.58
N VAL A 4 -17.07 -4.37 1.44
CA VAL A 4 -18.51 -4.56 1.36
C VAL A 4 -18.82 -6.05 1.50
N LEU A 5 -19.52 -6.43 2.57
CA LEU A 5 -20.01 -7.78 2.77
C LEU A 5 -21.45 -7.92 2.28
N GLY A 6 -21.65 -8.67 1.22
CA GLY A 6 -22.97 -9.07 0.72
C GLY A 6 -23.41 -10.40 1.33
N VAL A 7 -24.57 -10.40 1.97
CA VAL A 7 -25.15 -11.59 2.60
C VAL A 7 -26.43 -11.98 1.88
N SER A 8 -26.44 -13.17 1.29
CA SER A 8 -27.64 -13.70 0.62
C SER A 8 -28.38 -14.77 1.44
N GLY A 9 -29.60 -15.13 1.02
CA GLY A 9 -30.53 -15.96 1.77
C GLY A 9 -30.13 -17.44 1.81
N SER A 10 -29.22 -17.79 2.69
CA SER A 10 -28.81 -19.15 3.00
C SER A 10 -28.76 -19.36 4.51
N ILE A 11 -28.97 -20.59 4.96
CA ILE A 11 -28.79 -20.95 6.36
C ILE A 11 -27.41 -20.53 6.89
N ALA A 12 -26.36 -20.58 6.05
CA ALA A 12 -25.00 -20.17 6.42
C ALA A 12 -24.85 -18.66 6.74
N ALA A 13 -25.88 -17.83 6.53
CA ALA A 13 -25.88 -16.41 6.88
C ALA A 13 -25.58 -16.17 8.37
N TYR A 14 -25.88 -17.13 9.26
CA TYR A 14 -25.55 -17.02 10.69
C TYR A 14 -24.04 -16.88 10.97
N LYS A 15 -23.16 -17.31 10.04
CA LYS A 15 -21.71 -17.17 10.14
C LYS A 15 -21.23 -15.76 9.75
N SER A 16 -22.02 -15.00 9.00
CA SER A 16 -21.59 -13.71 8.43
C SER A 16 -21.30 -12.64 9.48
N PRO A 17 -21.99 -12.56 10.64
CA PRO A 17 -21.60 -11.64 11.71
C PRO A 17 -20.19 -11.91 12.26
N ASP A 18 -19.77 -13.18 12.35
CA ASP A 18 -18.41 -13.54 12.78
C ASP A 18 -17.35 -13.14 11.72
N ILE A 19 -17.68 -13.25 10.44
CA ILE A 19 -16.83 -12.72 9.35
C ILE A 19 -16.63 -11.20 9.54
N VAL A 20 -17.69 -10.44 9.81
CA VAL A 20 -17.59 -8.98 10.06
C VAL A 20 -16.67 -8.70 11.25
N ARG A 21 -16.88 -9.40 12.38
CA ARG A 21 -16.09 -9.23 13.60
C ARG A 21 -14.60 -9.45 13.31
N LYS A 22 -14.24 -10.56 12.66
CA LYS A 22 -12.84 -10.91 12.35
C LYS A 22 -12.20 -9.95 11.35
N LEU A 23 -12.93 -9.51 10.32
CA LEU A 23 -12.43 -8.48 9.40
C LEU A 23 -12.13 -7.17 10.12
N ARG A 24 -12.97 -6.77 11.08
CA ARG A 24 -12.73 -5.56 11.89
C ARG A 24 -11.56 -5.74 12.88
N GLU A 25 -11.40 -6.91 13.48
CA GLU A 25 -10.23 -7.25 14.31
C GLU A 25 -8.92 -7.14 13.50
N ASP A 26 -8.97 -7.42 12.20
CA ASP A 26 -7.86 -7.25 11.26
C ASP A 26 -7.70 -5.79 10.74
N GLY A 27 -8.46 -4.82 11.29
CA GLY A 27 -8.35 -3.40 10.96
C GLY A 27 -9.07 -2.99 9.67
N HIS A 28 -10.05 -3.77 9.19
CA HIS A 28 -10.86 -3.44 8.03
C HIS A 28 -12.13 -2.67 8.42
N GLU A 29 -12.51 -1.69 7.58
CA GLU A 29 -13.84 -1.09 7.64
C GLU A 29 -14.82 -1.96 6.87
N VAL A 30 -15.96 -2.31 7.50
CA VAL A 30 -16.94 -3.23 6.89
C VAL A 30 -18.32 -2.59 6.79
N ARG A 31 -18.88 -2.56 5.59
CA ARG A 31 -20.27 -2.21 5.32
C ARG A 31 -21.03 -3.46 4.87
N VAL A 32 -22.25 -3.65 5.37
CA VAL A 32 -23.02 -4.87 5.12
C VAL A 32 -24.24 -4.59 4.28
N ILE A 33 -24.45 -5.43 3.26
CA ILE A 33 -25.65 -5.43 2.42
C ILE A 33 -26.36 -6.77 2.59
N LEU A 34 -27.63 -6.73 3.00
CA LEU A 34 -28.47 -7.90 3.13
C LEU A 34 -29.44 -8.00 1.94
N THR A 35 -29.52 -9.15 1.27
CA THR A 35 -30.62 -9.40 0.37
C THR A 35 -31.94 -9.55 1.17
N LYS A 36 -33.09 -9.37 0.53
CA LYS A 36 -34.40 -9.60 1.17
C LYS A 36 -34.49 -11.01 1.79
N SER A 37 -33.94 -12.01 1.12
CA SER A 37 -33.94 -13.39 1.60
C SER A 37 -32.99 -13.60 2.78
N ALA A 38 -31.91 -12.84 2.91
CA ALA A 38 -30.98 -12.94 4.04
C ALA A 38 -31.65 -12.57 5.37
N LYS A 39 -32.57 -11.60 5.36
CA LYS A 39 -33.31 -11.15 6.56
C LYS A 39 -34.17 -12.23 7.23
N TYR A 40 -34.47 -13.33 6.53
CA TYR A 40 -35.14 -14.48 7.14
C TYR A 40 -34.20 -15.34 8.01
N PHE A 41 -32.88 -15.17 7.86
CA PHE A 41 -31.90 -15.97 8.57
C PHE A 41 -31.13 -15.18 9.62
N VAL A 42 -30.88 -13.89 9.38
CA VAL A 42 -30.12 -13.02 10.30
C VAL A 42 -30.71 -11.62 10.29
N SER A 43 -30.87 -11.01 11.47
CA SER A 43 -31.36 -9.64 11.63
C SER A 43 -30.28 -8.62 11.28
N ASP A 44 -30.68 -7.50 10.67
CA ASP A 44 -29.86 -6.32 10.39
C ASP A 44 -29.22 -5.71 11.65
N ILE A 45 -29.94 -5.73 12.79
CA ILE A 45 -29.44 -5.25 14.10
C ILE A 45 -28.15 -6.00 14.53
N VAL A 46 -28.03 -7.30 14.21
CA VAL A 46 -26.81 -8.06 14.54
C VAL A 46 -25.62 -7.50 13.78
N PHE A 47 -25.80 -7.20 12.50
CA PHE A 47 -24.74 -6.62 11.68
C PHE A 47 -24.39 -5.20 12.10
N GLN A 48 -25.37 -4.38 12.47
CA GLN A 48 -25.12 -3.05 13.00
C GLN A 48 -24.27 -3.11 14.29
N ALA A 49 -24.56 -4.05 15.19
CA ALA A 49 -23.80 -4.22 16.43
C ALA A 49 -22.34 -4.62 16.18
N VAL A 50 -22.07 -5.50 15.21
CA VAL A 50 -20.71 -5.98 14.93
C VAL A 50 -19.92 -5.10 13.97
N SER A 51 -20.59 -4.41 13.02
CA SER A 51 -19.91 -3.53 12.05
C SER A 51 -19.77 -2.09 12.56
N GLY A 52 -20.64 -1.65 13.49
CA GLY A 52 -20.76 -0.26 13.90
C GLY A 52 -21.54 0.59 12.90
N TYR A 53 -22.10 0.01 11.85
CA TYR A 53 -22.83 0.68 10.79
C TYR A 53 -24.14 -0.04 10.50
N GLU A 54 -25.15 0.71 10.09
CA GLU A 54 -26.42 0.15 9.68
C GLU A 54 -26.25 -0.78 8.46
N ALA A 55 -26.87 -1.98 8.55
CA ALA A 55 -26.88 -2.92 7.44
C ALA A 55 -27.92 -2.51 6.42
N ARG A 56 -27.54 -2.36 5.16
CA ARG A 56 -28.42 -1.92 4.08
C ARG A 56 -29.09 -3.08 3.36
N SER A 57 -30.29 -2.86 2.85
CA SER A 57 -31.01 -3.91 2.10
C SER A 57 -31.81 -3.40 0.92
N GLU A 58 -32.24 -2.13 0.97
CA GLU A 58 -33.08 -1.55 -0.07
C GLU A 58 -32.26 -0.62 -0.97
N LEU A 59 -32.51 -0.71 -2.30
CA LEU A 59 -31.85 0.13 -3.29
C LEU A 59 -32.34 1.58 -3.20
N TRP A 60 -33.60 1.78 -2.85
CA TRP A 60 -34.31 3.08 -2.85
C TRP A 60 -34.65 3.56 -1.43
N ASP A 61 -33.73 3.37 -0.50
CA ASP A 61 -33.84 3.91 0.84
C ASP A 61 -33.37 5.36 0.86
N LYS A 62 -34.30 6.30 0.99
CA LYS A 62 -34.01 7.74 0.92
C LYS A 62 -33.10 8.23 2.03
N GLU A 63 -33.19 7.65 3.23
CA GLU A 63 -32.35 8.05 4.37
C GLU A 63 -30.93 7.51 4.18
N ALA A 64 -30.78 6.23 3.84
CA ALA A 64 -29.49 5.61 3.58
C ALA A 64 -28.85 6.14 2.28
N GLU A 65 -29.63 6.46 1.26
CA GLU A 65 -29.12 7.04 0.00
C GLU A 65 -28.57 8.46 0.19
N SER A 66 -29.11 9.24 1.13
CA SER A 66 -28.56 10.55 1.49
C SER A 66 -27.21 10.46 2.22
N ALA A 67 -26.96 9.34 2.90
CA ALA A 67 -25.71 9.12 3.63
C ALA A 67 -24.58 8.57 2.72
N MET A 68 -24.91 7.61 1.86
CA MET A 68 -23.98 7.02 0.89
C MET A 68 -24.76 6.27 -0.19
N SER A 69 -24.77 6.77 -1.42
CA SER A 69 -25.45 6.13 -2.53
C SER A 69 -24.83 4.75 -2.88
N HIS A 70 -25.57 3.92 -3.63
CA HIS A 70 -25.02 2.63 -4.11
C HIS A 70 -23.77 2.83 -4.97
N ILE A 71 -23.66 3.94 -5.70
CA ILE A 71 -22.45 4.30 -6.48
C ILE A 71 -21.29 4.69 -5.57
N GLU A 72 -21.55 5.45 -4.51
CA GLU A 72 -20.51 5.81 -3.54
C GLU A 72 -20.02 4.58 -2.78
N LEU A 73 -20.93 3.68 -2.40
CA LEU A 73 -20.57 2.42 -1.76
C LEU A 73 -19.76 1.52 -2.68
N ALA A 74 -20.09 1.47 -3.98
CA ALA A 74 -19.33 0.74 -4.99
C ALA A 74 -17.92 1.32 -5.20
N LYS A 75 -17.76 2.65 -5.14
CA LYS A 75 -16.45 3.33 -5.23
C LYS A 75 -15.66 3.25 -3.94
N TRP A 76 -16.33 3.21 -2.79
CA TRP A 76 -15.69 3.11 -1.47
C TRP A 76 -15.06 1.74 -1.22
N ALA A 77 -15.61 0.67 -1.81
CA ALA A 77 -15.15 -0.69 -1.61
C ALA A 77 -13.79 -0.95 -2.27
N ASP A 78 -12.83 -1.43 -1.49
CA ASP A 78 -11.58 -2.03 -1.99
C ASP A 78 -11.79 -3.51 -2.32
N LEU A 79 -12.75 -4.16 -1.62
CA LEU A 79 -13.10 -5.56 -1.75
C LEU A 79 -14.61 -5.77 -1.54
N ILE A 80 -15.21 -6.63 -2.37
CA ILE A 80 -16.59 -7.12 -2.17
C ILE A 80 -16.53 -8.61 -1.85
N LEU A 81 -17.08 -8.99 -0.70
CA LEU A 81 -17.21 -10.37 -0.27
C LEU A 81 -18.68 -10.80 -0.25
N LEU A 82 -19.05 -11.81 -1.01
CA LEU A 82 -20.36 -12.44 -0.94
C LEU A 82 -20.28 -13.68 -0.05
N ALA A 83 -20.75 -13.60 1.17
CA ALA A 83 -20.70 -14.69 2.13
C ALA A 83 -21.92 -14.68 3.08
N PRO A 84 -22.85 -15.62 2.90
CA PRO A 84 -22.95 -16.62 1.84
C PRO A 84 -23.40 -16.08 0.49
N ALA A 85 -23.04 -16.76 -0.60
CA ALA A 85 -23.53 -16.54 -1.95
C ALA A 85 -24.44 -17.70 -2.40
N THR A 86 -25.74 -17.42 -2.63
CA THR A 86 -26.67 -18.42 -3.17
C THR A 86 -26.54 -18.56 -4.69
N ALA A 87 -27.07 -19.65 -5.25
CA ALA A 87 -27.13 -19.84 -6.70
C ALA A 87 -27.86 -18.69 -7.41
N HIS A 88 -28.93 -18.14 -6.78
CA HIS A 88 -29.66 -16.99 -7.29
C HIS A 88 -28.79 -15.75 -7.41
N THR A 89 -28.11 -15.37 -6.33
CA THR A 89 -27.20 -14.22 -6.30
C THR A 89 -26.05 -14.38 -7.30
N MET A 90 -25.46 -15.57 -7.37
CA MET A 90 -24.44 -15.88 -8.37
C MET A 90 -24.94 -15.71 -9.81
N ALA A 91 -26.16 -16.17 -10.10
CA ALA A 91 -26.76 -16.03 -11.42
C ALA A 91 -27.01 -14.57 -11.79
N GLN A 92 -27.56 -13.76 -10.88
CA GLN A 92 -27.78 -12.34 -11.11
C GLN A 92 -26.51 -11.60 -11.48
N ILE A 93 -25.43 -11.79 -10.68
CA ILE A 93 -24.17 -11.11 -10.91
C ILE A 93 -23.49 -11.62 -12.18
N ALA A 94 -23.50 -12.94 -12.43
CA ALA A 94 -22.93 -13.52 -13.66
C ALA A 94 -23.57 -12.93 -14.92
N MET A 95 -24.86 -12.65 -14.89
CA MET A 95 -25.60 -12.11 -16.03
C MET A 95 -25.62 -10.56 -16.07
N GLY A 96 -24.99 -9.87 -15.11
CA GLY A 96 -24.99 -8.40 -15.04
C GLY A 96 -26.34 -7.81 -14.70
N LEU A 97 -27.21 -8.55 -14.01
CA LEU A 97 -28.50 -8.07 -13.54
C LEU A 97 -28.31 -7.28 -12.24
N ALA A 98 -29.02 -6.16 -12.12
CA ALA A 98 -28.93 -5.26 -10.97
C ALA A 98 -30.33 -4.96 -10.37
N PRO A 99 -31.12 -5.98 -9.97
CA PRO A 99 -32.48 -5.76 -9.47
C PRO A 99 -32.52 -5.29 -8.00
N ASP A 100 -31.41 -5.38 -7.28
CA ASP A 100 -31.31 -5.05 -5.86
C ASP A 100 -30.00 -4.27 -5.56
N LEU A 101 -29.89 -3.79 -4.31
CA LEU A 101 -28.73 -3.02 -3.87
C LEU A 101 -27.41 -3.80 -4.05
N LEU A 102 -27.38 -5.08 -3.64
CA LEU A 102 -26.16 -5.88 -3.67
C LEU A 102 -25.64 -6.08 -5.10
N SER A 103 -26.51 -6.50 -6.01
CA SER A 103 -26.16 -6.70 -7.41
C SER A 103 -25.80 -5.38 -8.12
N SER A 104 -26.45 -4.27 -7.76
CA SER A 104 -26.12 -2.93 -8.28
C SER A 104 -24.73 -2.49 -7.84
N VAL A 105 -24.36 -2.68 -6.57
CA VAL A 105 -23.02 -2.37 -6.05
C VAL A 105 -21.97 -3.26 -6.71
N CYS A 106 -22.21 -4.57 -6.85
CA CYS A 106 -21.29 -5.47 -7.55
C CYS A 106 -21.06 -5.07 -9.01
N LEU A 107 -22.09 -4.61 -9.72
CA LEU A 107 -21.98 -4.22 -11.12
C LEU A 107 -21.27 -2.85 -11.30
N ALA A 108 -21.44 -1.93 -10.32
CA ALA A 108 -20.87 -0.59 -10.38
C ALA A 108 -19.43 -0.50 -9.84
N SER A 109 -18.93 -1.53 -9.17
CA SER A 109 -17.62 -1.52 -8.49
C SER A 109 -16.51 -2.10 -9.35
N ASN A 110 -15.31 -1.51 -9.20
CA ASN A 110 -14.05 -2.06 -9.70
C ASN A 110 -13.33 -2.93 -8.66
N ALA A 111 -13.87 -3.06 -7.44
CA ALA A 111 -13.29 -3.83 -6.36
C ALA A 111 -13.20 -5.33 -6.70
N GLN A 112 -12.20 -6.01 -6.14
CA GLN A 112 -12.08 -7.45 -6.30
C GLN A 112 -13.27 -8.17 -5.66
N LEU A 113 -13.97 -9.00 -6.44
CA LEU A 113 -15.13 -9.77 -5.98
C LEU A 113 -14.69 -11.16 -5.48
N TYR A 114 -15.03 -11.46 -4.22
CA TYR A 114 -14.90 -12.79 -3.61
C TYR A 114 -16.26 -13.40 -3.35
N ILE A 115 -16.38 -14.69 -3.64
CA ILE A 115 -17.65 -15.41 -3.57
C ILE A 115 -17.46 -16.66 -2.72
N ALA A 116 -18.17 -16.76 -1.60
CA ALA A 116 -18.27 -17.95 -0.76
C ALA A 116 -19.63 -18.63 -1.00
N PRO A 117 -19.73 -19.62 -1.89
CA PRO A 117 -20.98 -20.26 -2.26
C PRO A 117 -21.60 -21.03 -1.09
N SER A 118 -22.94 -20.99 -1.01
CA SER A 118 -23.70 -21.77 -0.03
C SER A 118 -25.04 -22.21 -0.62
N MET A 119 -25.20 -23.52 -0.87
CA MET A 119 -26.41 -24.13 -1.45
C MET A 119 -26.40 -25.64 -1.28
N ASN A 120 -27.53 -26.29 -1.56
CA ASN A 120 -27.58 -27.73 -1.62
C ASN A 120 -26.64 -28.29 -2.71
N GLN A 121 -26.12 -29.52 -2.50
CA GLN A 121 -25.18 -30.17 -3.43
C GLN A 121 -25.72 -30.33 -4.86
N ALA A 122 -27.02 -30.63 -5.01
CA ALA A 122 -27.65 -30.78 -6.32
C ALA A 122 -27.72 -29.43 -7.04
N MET A 123 -27.95 -28.33 -6.31
CA MET A 123 -27.90 -26.96 -6.84
C MET A 123 -26.48 -26.58 -7.24
N TRP A 124 -25.48 -26.95 -6.44
CA TRP A 124 -24.07 -26.67 -6.77
C TRP A 124 -23.63 -27.39 -8.03
N SER A 125 -23.95 -28.72 -8.15
CA SER A 125 -23.57 -29.51 -9.31
C SER A 125 -24.42 -29.24 -10.55
N HIS A 126 -25.50 -28.46 -10.43
CA HIS A 126 -26.37 -28.17 -11.56
C HIS A 126 -25.61 -27.44 -12.68
N PRO A 127 -25.79 -27.85 -13.97
CA PRO A 127 -25.06 -27.25 -15.10
C PRO A 127 -25.17 -25.74 -15.18
N SER A 128 -26.34 -25.17 -14.87
CA SER A 128 -26.52 -23.69 -14.86
C SER A 128 -25.70 -23.01 -13.79
N THR A 129 -25.57 -23.60 -12.59
CA THR A 129 -24.72 -23.04 -11.51
C THR A 129 -23.25 -23.10 -11.89
N GLN A 130 -22.81 -24.22 -12.47
CA GLN A 130 -21.42 -24.37 -12.94
C GLN A 130 -21.11 -23.42 -14.10
N LYS A 131 -22.05 -23.18 -15.03
CA LYS A 131 -21.92 -22.17 -16.09
C LYS A 131 -21.76 -20.77 -15.50
N ASN A 132 -22.60 -20.39 -14.53
CA ASN A 132 -22.50 -19.09 -13.87
C ASN A 132 -21.17 -18.93 -13.11
N LYS A 133 -20.68 -20.00 -12.44
CA LYS A 133 -19.37 -20.01 -11.79
C LYS A 133 -18.25 -19.72 -12.79
N VAL A 134 -18.23 -20.41 -13.93
CA VAL A 134 -17.21 -20.18 -14.98
C VAL A 134 -17.28 -18.76 -15.49
N GLN A 135 -18.47 -18.23 -15.71
CA GLN A 135 -18.66 -16.84 -16.17
C GLN A 135 -18.13 -15.84 -15.15
N LEU A 136 -18.42 -16.02 -13.86
CA LEU A 136 -17.91 -15.16 -12.78
C LEU A 136 -16.38 -15.22 -12.69
N ILE A 137 -15.77 -16.39 -12.85
CA ILE A 137 -14.31 -16.54 -12.91
C ILE A 137 -13.72 -15.76 -14.09
N ASN A 138 -14.35 -15.84 -15.27
CA ASN A 138 -13.94 -15.07 -16.45
C ASN A 138 -14.08 -13.54 -16.22
N GLN A 139 -15.01 -13.13 -15.37
CA GLN A 139 -15.19 -11.76 -14.89
C GLN A 139 -14.24 -11.41 -13.72
N LYS A 140 -13.21 -12.23 -13.46
CA LYS A 140 -12.20 -12.09 -12.41
C LYS A 140 -12.70 -12.26 -10.97
N ALA A 141 -13.90 -12.81 -10.74
CA ALA A 141 -14.33 -13.18 -9.40
C ALA A 141 -13.50 -14.34 -8.85
N ARG A 142 -13.19 -14.30 -7.57
CA ARG A 142 -12.45 -15.35 -6.84
C ARG A 142 -13.42 -16.13 -5.96
N PHE A 143 -13.33 -17.46 -6.00
CA PHE A 143 -14.19 -18.34 -5.22
C PHE A 143 -13.44 -18.85 -3.98
N ILE A 144 -14.16 -18.87 -2.84
CA ILE A 144 -13.69 -19.44 -1.58
C ILE A 144 -14.63 -20.61 -1.26
N GLY A 145 -14.16 -21.82 -1.40
CA GLY A 145 -15.01 -23.01 -1.34
C GLY A 145 -15.90 -23.20 -2.60
N PRO A 146 -17.07 -23.83 -2.50
CA PRO A 146 -17.68 -24.34 -1.27
C PRO A 146 -16.93 -25.56 -0.72
N SER A 147 -17.17 -25.88 0.57
CA SER A 147 -16.60 -27.05 1.23
C SER A 147 -17.49 -28.27 1.06
N TYR A 148 -16.88 -29.49 1.15
CA TYR A 148 -17.57 -30.76 1.16
C TYR A 148 -18.03 -31.13 2.58
N GLY A 149 -19.22 -31.64 2.74
CA GLY A 149 -19.68 -32.11 4.05
C GLY A 149 -21.20 -32.28 4.16
N SER A 150 -21.66 -32.60 5.37
CA SER A 150 -23.08 -32.71 5.70
C SER A 150 -23.78 -31.35 5.62
N GLN A 151 -24.93 -31.30 5.02
CA GLN A 151 -25.78 -30.13 4.81
C GLN A 151 -27.01 -30.18 5.73
N ALA A 152 -27.63 -29.01 5.94
CA ALA A 152 -28.78 -28.88 6.85
C ALA A 152 -30.00 -29.74 6.43
N CYS A 153 -30.10 -30.11 5.15
CA CYS A 153 -31.13 -31.03 4.63
C CYS A 153 -30.82 -32.54 4.82
N GLY A 154 -29.66 -32.86 5.40
CA GLY A 154 -29.21 -34.24 5.59
C GLY A 154 -28.35 -34.78 4.45
N ASP A 155 -28.25 -34.11 3.32
CA ASP A 155 -27.38 -34.49 2.21
C ASP A 155 -25.91 -34.33 2.56
N VAL A 156 -25.03 -35.09 1.89
CA VAL A 156 -23.57 -34.98 2.00
C VAL A 156 -22.98 -34.71 0.62
N GLY A 157 -22.24 -33.61 0.50
CA GLY A 157 -21.66 -33.22 -0.79
C GLY A 157 -21.06 -31.82 -0.75
N TRP A 158 -20.65 -31.36 -1.94
CA TRP A 158 -20.19 -29.98 -2.13
C TRP A 158 -21.34 -28.99 -2.05
N GLY A 159 -21.15 -27.83 -1.40
CA GLY A 159 -22.17 -26.78 -1.34
C GLY A 159 -22.21 -26.04 -0.01
N ARG A 160 -21.51 -26.52 1.04
CA ARG A 160 -21.38 -25.79 2.30
C ARG A 160 -20.50 -24.56 2.09
N MET A 161 -20.91 -23.43 2.68
CA MET A 161 -20.02 -22.26 2.73
C MET A 161 -18.71 -22.64 3.43
N ALA A 162 -17.59 -22.18 2.92
CA ALA A 162 -16.29 -22.27 3.56
C ALA A 162 -16.34 -21.78 5.01
N GLU A 163 -15.48 -22.31 5.86
CA GLU A 163 -15.43 -21.87 7.26
C GLU A 163 -14.91 -20.42 7.35
N VAL A 164 -15.32 -19.74 8.42
CA VAL A 164 -14.97 -18.31 8.58
C VAL A 164 -13.47 -18.10 8.55
N GLU A 165 -12.71 -18.98 9.19
CA GLU A 165 -11.24 -18.96 9.23
C GLU A 165 -10.63 -19.05 7.81
N GLU A 166 -11.16 -19.92 6.98
CA GLU A 166 -10.71 -20.10 5.59
C GLU A 166 -10.98 -18.84 4.75
N ILE A 167 -12.16 -18.24 4.93
CA ILE A 167 -12.53 -16.98 4.25
C ILE A 167 -11.57 -15.86 4.65
N ILE A 168 -11.35 -15.66 5.96
CA ILE A 168 -10.48 -14.60 6.47
C ILE A 168 -9.04 -14.82 6.02
N GLN A 169 -8.53 -16.05 6.10
CA GLN A 169 -7.18 -16.38 5.66
C GLN A 169 -6.99 -16.11 4.16
N THR A 170 -7.95 -16.49 3.33
CA THR A 170 -7.91 -16.24 1.88
C THR A 170 -7.86 -14.74 1.57
N ILE A 171 -8.64 -13.92 2.30
CA ILE A 171 -8.64 -12.47 2.13
C ILE A 171 -7.29 -11.88 2.58
N LYS A 172 -6.71 -12.35 3.68
CA LYS A 172 -5.37 -11.93 4.14
C LYS A 172 -4.30 -12.24 3.10
N GLU A 173 -4.26 -13.46 2.60
CA GLU A 173 -3.30 -13.91 1.58
C GLU A 173 -3.45 -13.14 0.27
N ALA A 174 -4.66 -12.84 -0.13
CA ALA A 174 -4.93 -12.03 -1.31
C ALA A 174 -4.43 -10.59 -1.17
N ASN A 175 -4.60 -9.98 0.00
CA ASN A 175 -4.04 -8.66 0.30
C ASN A 175 -2.53 -8.65 0.22
N VAL A 176 -1.88 -9.66 0.78
CA VAL A 176 -0.42 -9.83 0.68
C VAL A 176 -0.01 -10.01 -0.79
N SER A 177 -0.74 -10.82 -1.57
CA SER A 177 -0.41 -11.06 -2.98
C SER A 177 -0.65 -9.87 -3.90
N ASP A 178 -1.66 -9.06 -3.65
CA ASP A 178 -1.94 -7.85 -4.45
C ASP A 178 -0.97 -6.72 -4.08
N GLN A 179 -0.58 -6.57 -2.80
CA GLN A 179 0.51 -5.70 -2.40
C GLN A 179 1.86 -6.17 -2.96
N GLN A 180 2.13 -7.47 -2.98
CA GLN A 180 3.34 -8.04 -3.58
C GLN A 180 3.43 -7.88 -5.11
N ARG A 181 2.36 -7.45 -5.78
CA ARG A 181 2.34 -7.24 -7.25
C ARG A 181 2.27 -5.80 -7.69
N LEU A 182 2.09 -4.85 -6.77
CA LEU A 182 1.97 -3.43 -7.11
C LEU A 182 3.11 -2.95 -8.02
N PHE A 183 4.34 -3.35 -7.69
CA PHE A 183 5.55 -2.95 -8.43
C PHE A 183 6.11 -4.05 -9.34
N SER A 184 5.32 -5.07 -9.68
CA SER A 184 5.81 -6.16 -10.55
C SER A 184 6.33 -5.63 -11.88
N GLY A 185 7.61 -5.93 -12.19
CA GLY A 185 8.29 -5.48 -13.39
C GLY A 185 8.80 -4.04 -13.34
N ILE A 186 8.58 -3.28 -12.25
CA ILE A 186 9.08 -1.91 -12.07
C ILE A 186 10.48 -1.98 -11.44
N LYS A 187 11.43 -1.27 -12.06
CA LYS A 187 12.80 -1.14 -11.58
C LYS A 187 12.96 0.18 -10.82
N ILE A 188 13.47 0.10 -9.61
CA ILE A 188 13.63 1.25 -8.72
C ILE A 188 15.08 1.39 -8.29
N LEU A 189 15.66 2.56 -8.57
CA LEU A 189 16.94 2.97 -8.03
C LEU A 189 16.70 3.80 -6.76
N MET A 190 17.40 3.46 -5.67
CA MET A 190 17.27 4.19 -4.40
C MET A 190 18.62 4.61 -3.88
N THR A 191 18.66 5.77 -3.22
CA THR A 191 19.81 6.13 -2.36
C THR A 191 19.38 6.11 -0.90
N ALA A 192 20.26 5.68 0.02
CA ALA A 192 19.98 5.64 1.47
C ALA A 192 21.25 5.92 2.31
N GLY A 193 21.04 6.16 3.60
CA GLY A 193 22.13 6.44 4.53
C GLY A 193 22.72 7.83 4.38
N PRO A 194 23.65 8.22 5.25
CA PRO A 194 24.41 9.46 5.14
C PRO A 194 25.61 9.30 4.18
N THR A 195 26.11 10.41 3.61
CA THR A 195 27.46 10.43 3.04
C THR A 195 28.47 10.95 4.08
N ARG A 196 29.74 10.66 3.87
CA ARG A 196 30.86 11.13 4.69
C ARG A 196 31.86 11.82 3.79
N GLU A 197 32.06 13.09 4.04
CA GLU A 197 33.05 13.91 3.30
C GLU A 197 34.33 13.97 4.11
N LEU A 198 35.37 13.30 3.63
CA LEU A 198 36.60 13.08 4.39
C LEU A 198 37.38 14.40 4.55
N ILE A 199 37.78 14.70 5.78
CA ILE A 199 38.73 15.78 6.09
C ILE A 199 40.15 15.18 6.12
N ASP A 200 40.30 14.05 6.83
CA ASP A 200 41.54 13.28 6.92
C ASP A 200 41.16 11.78 7.15
N PRO A 201 42.05 10.83 7.20
CA PRO A 201 41.75 9.40 7.39
C PRO A 201 40.95 9.08 8.68
N VAL A 202 40.72 10.05 9.56
CA VAL A 202 40.10 9.84 10.88
C VAL A 202 38.83 10.65 11.04
N ARG A 203 38.73 11.81 10.37
CA ARG A 203 37.65 12.78 10.55
C ARG A 203 36.91 13.03 9.26
N TYR A 204 35.60 13.20 9.36
CA TYR A 204 34.71 13.49 8.24
C TYR A 204 33.57 14.41 8.66
N ILE A 205 32.97 15.07 7.68
CA ILE A 205 31.69 15.77 7.81
C ILE A 205 30.59 14.81 7.37
N SER A 206 29.47 14.76 8.10
CA SER A 206 28.35 13.90 7.77
C SER A 206 27.06 14.44 8.35
N ASN A 207 25.93 14.11 7.73
CA ASN A 207 24.59 14.36 8.24
C ASN A 207 24.21 13.29 9.29
N ARG A 208 23.39 13.70 10.28
CA ARG A 208 22.83 12.75 11.25
C ARG A 208 21.72 11.93 10.59
N SER A 209 22.06 10.78 10.06
CA SER A 209 21.09 9.85 9.48
C SER A 209 21.49 8.43 9.81
N SER A 210 20.54 7.60 10.19
CA SER A 210 20.74 6.16 10.37
C SER A 210 20.49 5.36 9.08
N GLY A 211 19.79 5.96 8.10
CA GLY A 211 19.31 5.26 6.91
C GLY A 211 18.03 4.45 7.10
N LYS A 212 17.46 4.40 8.32
CA LYS A 212 16.34 3.52 8.72
C LYS A 212 15.17 3.60 7.73
N THR A 213 14.68 4.78 7.44
CA THR A 213 13.54 5.00 6.52
C THR A 213 13.82 4.51 5.10
N GLY A 214 15.02 4.77 4.56
CA GLY A 214 15.41 4.30 3.23
C GLY A 214 15.44 2.78 3.13
N TYR A 215 15.99 2.11 4.14
CA TYR A 215 16.06 0.65 4.21
C TYR A 215 14.68 0.02 4.41
N ALA A 216 13.83 0.60 5.27
CA ALA A 216 12.46 0.13 5.50
C ALA A 216 11.60 0.30 4.23
N LEU A 217 11.72 1.43 3.53
CA LEU A 217 11.02 1.68 2.27
C LEU A 217 11.49 0.73 1.16
N ALA A 218 12.80 0.48 1.04
CA ALA A 218 13.32 -0.47 0.06
C ALA A 218 12.77 -1.89 0.31
N LYS A 219 12.69 -2.29 1.57
CA LYS A 219 12.06 -3.56 1.93
C LYS A 219 10.60 -3.59 1.55
N ALA A 220 9.81 -2.56 1.87
CA ALA A 220 8.39 -2.48 1.55
C ALA A 220 8.13 -2.52 0.02
N LEU A 221 8.94 -1.80 -0.77
CA LEU A 221 8.85 -1.79 -2.23
C LEU A 221 9.25 -3.15 -2.84
N HIS A 222 10.29 -3.81 -2.29
CA HIS A 222 10.70 -5.15 -2.71
C HIS A 222 9.61 -6.19 -2.40
N ASP A 223 9.05 -6.15 -1.19
CA ASP A 223 7.94 -7.02 -0.78
C ASP A 223 6.69 -6.78 -1.67
N ALA A 224 6.53 -5.56 -2.19
CA ALA A 224 5.51 -5.20 -3.18
C ALA A 224 5.87 -5.55 -4.63
N GLY A 225 6.98 -6.27 -4.87
CA GLY A 225 7.36 -6.83 -6.16
C GLY A 225 8.30 -5.99 -7.02
N ALA A 226 8.85 -4.89 -6.49
CA ALA A 226 9.82 -4.06 -7.22
C ALA A 226 11.18 -4.77 -7.36
N ASN A 227 11.86 -4.50 -8.48
CA ASN A 227 13.29 -4.83 -8.63
C ASN A 227 14.12 -3.62 -8.18
N ILE A 228 14.81 -3.76 -7.03
CA ILE A 228 15.48 -2.65 -6.37
C ILE A 228 16.99 -2.74 -6.51
N THR A 229 17.59 -1.62 -6.92
CA THR A 229 19.01 -1.34 -6.74
C THR A 229 19.17 -0.22 -5.72
N MET A 230 19.83 -0.48 -4.60
CA MET A 230 20.09 0.51 -3.57
C MET A 230 21.56 0.94 -3.62
N ILE A 231 21.79 2.27 -3.55
CA ILE A 231 23.11 2.87 -3.34
C ILE A 231 23.11 3.41 -1.91
N SER A 232 23.95 2.86 -1.05
CA SER A 232 23.93 3.20 0.37
C SER A 232 25.25 3.81 0.83
N GLY A 233 25.14 4.96 1.47
CA GLY A 233 26.21 5.45 2.32
C GLY A 233 26.40 4.60 3.59
N PRO A 234 27.39 4.89 4.45
CA PRO A 234 27.74 4.07 5.59
C PRO A 234 26.61 3.98 6.61
N THR A 235 26.09 2.78 6.85
CA THR A 235 25.10 2.49 7.90
C THR A 235 25.44 1.18 8.62
N HIS A 236 24.81 0.97 9.79
CA HIS A 236 24.89 -0.29 10.50
C HIS A 236 23.77 -1.28 10.13
N ILE A 237 22.82 -0.82 9.29
CA ILE A 237 21.67 -1.63 8.87
C ILE A 237 22.11 -2.54 7.73
N LYS A 238 21.80 -3.83 7.86
CA LYS A 238 22.04 -4.81 6.78
C LYS A 238 20.82 -4.91 5.89
N MET A 239 21.06 -4.84 4.58
CA MET A 239 20.02 -5.12 3.58
C MET A 239 19.88 -6.64 3.39
N SER A 240 18.68 -7.07 2.99
CA SER A 240 18.43 -8.45 2.56
C SER A 240 19.26 -8.78 1.31
N ASP A 241 19.80 -9.99 1.24
CA ASP A 241 20.58 -10.49 0.08
C ASP A 241 19.77 -10.49 -1.24
N SER A 242 18.44 -10.40 -1.15
CA SER A 242 17.54 -10.28 -2.31
C SER A 242 17.55 -8.91 -2.97
N ILE A 243 18.10 -7.88 -2.33
CA ILE A 243 18.19 -6.50 -2.84
C ILE A 243 19.65 -6.18 -3.18
N ARG A 244 19.91 -5.85 -4.45
CA ARG A 244 21.24 -5.40 -4.87
C ARG A 244 21.61 -4.10 -4.17
N CYS A 245 22.69 -4.10 -3.39
CA CYS A 245 23.16 -2.95 -2.64
C CYS A 245 24.59 -2.57 -3.04
N ILE A 246 24.79 -1.34 -3.49
CA ILE A 246 26.06 -0.73 -3.84
C ILE A 246 26.46 0.18 -2.67
N GLN A 247 27.61 -0.14 -2.03
CA GLN A 247 28.12 0.67 -0.92
C GLN A 247 29.01 1.79 -1.46
N VAL A 248 28.80 2.98 -0.92
CA VAL A 248 29.57 4.19 -1.22
C VAL A 248 29.88 4.93 0.09
N GLU A 249 30.86 5.81 0.09
CA GLU A 249 31.20 6.59 1.27
C GLU A 249 30.87 8.09 1.08
N THR A 250 31.27 8.67 -0.05
CA THR A 250 31.17 10.11 -0.30
C THR A 250 29.97 10.47 -1.19
N ALA A 251 29.60 11.76 -1.22
CA ALA A 251 28.58 12.28 -2.13
C ALA A 251 28.98 12.11 -3.60
N THR A 252 30.26 12.24 -3.90
CA THR A 252 30.80 12.04 -5.25
C THR A 252 30.68 10.58 -5.70
N GLU A 253 31.02 9.63 -4.85
CA GLU A 253 30.83 8.20 -5.15
C GLU A 253 29.36 7.85 -5.35
N MET A 254 28.46 8.42 -4.51
CA MET A 254 27.03 8.23 -4.65
C MET A 254 26.51 8.81 -5.98
N LEU A 255 26.97 10.02 -6.35
CA LEU A 255 26.63 10.66 -7.62
C LEU A 255 27.01 9.79 -8.83
N GLU A 256 28.26 9.28 -8.86
CA GLU A 256 28.73 8.44 -9.96
C GLU A 256 28.00 7.08 -10.00
N ALA A 257 27.73 6.47 -8.86
CA ALA A 257 26.94 5.24 -8.80
C ALA A 257 25.50 5.44 -9.31
N VAL A 258 24.84 6.56 -8.95
CA VAL A 258 23.52 6.89 -9.47
C VAL A 258 23.58 7.10 -10.97
N LYS A 259 24.58 7.82 -11.49
CA LYS A 259 24.75 8.08 -12.91
C LYS A 259 24.86 6.80 -13.76
N VAL A 260 25.58 5.80 -13.23
CA VAL A 260 25.74 4.50 -13.92
C VAL A 260 24.43 3.71 -13.97
N GLU A 261 23.63 3.75 -12.91
CA GLU A 261 22.46 2.89 -12.76
C GLU A 261 21.16 3.53 -13.29
N ILE A 262 21.08 4.87 -13.39
CA ILE A 262 19.83 5.62 -13.55
C ILE A 262 19.09 5.32 -14.86
N GLU A 263 19.80 5.00 -15.95
CA GLU A 263 19.21 4.80 -17.28
C GLU A 263 18.30 3.57 -17.35
N ASN A 264 18.57 2.57 -16.51
CA ASN A 264 17.88 1.29 -16.54
C ASN A 264 16.74 1.18 -15.50
N ASN A 265 16.33 2.30 -14.91
CA ASN A 265 15.32 2.33 -13.87
C ASN A 265 14.11 3.19 -14.26
N ASP A 266 12.93 2.80 -13.74
CA ASP A 266 11.66 3.51 -13.96
C ASP A 266 11.45 4.61 -12.93
N ILE A 267 11.89 4.37 -11.68
CA ILE A 267 11.72 5.27 -10.55
C ILE A 267 13.07 5.49 -9.87
N PHE A 268 13.36 6.72 -9.49
CA PHE A 268 14.47 7.10 -8.63
C PHE A 268 13.97 7.68 -7.31
N ILE A 269 14.38 7.09 -6.17
CA ILE A 269 13.97 7.54 -4.84
C ILE A 269 15.21 7.98 -4.04
N ALA A 270 15.32 9.28 -3.81
CA ALA A 270 16.45 9.88 -3.10
C ALA A 270 16.12 10.04 -1.60
N THR A 271 16.45 9.01 -0.79
CA THR A 271 16.29 9.06 0.68
C THR A 271 17.58 9.31 1.43
N ALA A 272 18.74 9.28 0.73
CA ALA A 272 20.04 9.53 1.36
C ALA A 272 20.14 10.93 1.94
N ALA A 273 20.78 11.03 3.09
CA ALA A 273 21.18 12.30 3.70
C ALA A 273 22.56 12.71 3.16
N VAL A 274 22.57 13.16 1.92
CA VAL A 274 23.80 13.60 1.24
C VAL A 274 24.30 14.89 1.86
N CYS A 275 25.60 15.01 2.13
CA CYS A 275 26.20 16.28 2.57
C CYS A 275 26.08 17.33 1.48
N ASP A 276 25.67 18.56 1.84
CA ASP A 276 25.58 19.68 0.91
C ASP A 276 26.96 20.21 0.51
N TYR A 277 27.98 20.00 1.33
CA TYR A 277 29.33 20.51 1.18
C TYR A 277 30.37 19.43 1.48
N HIS A 278 31.51 19.49 0.78
CA HIS A 278 32.71 18.70 1.03
C HIS A 278 33.92 19.60 1.24
N PRO A 279 34.96 19.18 1.97
CA PRO A 279 36.23 19.90 2.06
C PRO A 279 36.89 20.05 0.68
N GLU A 280 37.44 21.22 0.37
CA GLU A 280 38.21 21.46 -0.87
C GLU A 280 39.38 20.47 -1.00
N GLN A 281 40.00 20.17 0.13
CA GLN A 281 41.16 19.29 0.18
C GLN A 281 40.96 18.18 1.22
N GLU A 282 41.17 16.95 0.80
CA GLU A 282 41.31 15.79 1.67
C GLU A 282 42.78 15.63 2.08
N TYR A 283 43.05 15.61 3.38
CA TYR A 283 44.39 15.42 3.91
C TYR A 283 44.76 13.94 3.98
N LYS A 284 45.86 13.54 3.32
CA LYS A 284 46.32 12.14 3.30
C LYS A 284 46.79 11.60 4.66
N GLN A 285 47.06 12.48 5.61
CA GLN A 285 47.46 12.14 6.97
C GLN A 285 46.62 12.90 7.98
N LYS A 286 46.42 12.27 9.15
CA LYS A 286 45.70 12.90 10.25
C LYS A 286 46.30 14.24 10.58
N ILE A 287 45.49 15.30 10.55
CA ILE A 287 45.88 16.63 10.95
C ILE A 287 46.26 16.64 12.43
N LYS A 288 47.49 17.05 12.74
CA LYS A 288 47.98 17.13 14.13
C LYS A 288 47.44 18.37 14.80
N SER A 289 47.00 18.25 16.05
CA SER A 289 46.40 19.31 16.85
C SER A 289 47.50 20.25 17.45
N HIS A 290 48.24 20.93 16.60
CA HIS A 290 49.23 21.90 17.05
C HIS A 290 48.68 23.36 17.09
N GLU A 291 47.57 23.57 16.41
CA GLU A 291 46.94 24.91 16.33
C GLU A 291 45.60 24.93 17.11
N ASN A 292 45.31 26.09 17.72
CA ASN A 292 44.08 26.29 18.48
C ASN A 292 42.85 26.40 17.58
N VAL A 293 43.02 26.67 16.28
CA VAL A 293 41.96 26.86 15.29
C VAL A 293 42.37 26.23 13.97
N ILE A 294 41.46 25.49 13.36
CA ILE A 294 41.58 24.95 12.00
C ILE A 294 40.46 25.54 11.17
N ALA A 295 40.80 26.17 10.04
CA ALA A 295 39.83 26.60 9.04
C ALA A 295 39.72 25.55 7.95
N LEU A 296 38.49 25.19 7.57
CA LEU A 296 38.19 24.32 6.46
C LEU A 296 37.43 25.09 5.40
N GLU A 297 37.93 25.05 4.17
CA GLU A 297 37.21 25.56 3.02
C GLU A 297 36.27 24.46 2.52
N LEU A 298 34.98 24.78 2.33
CA LEU A 298 33.95 23.84 1.95
C LEU A 298 33.37 24.23 0.61
N HIS A 299 33.32 23.27 -0.32
CA HIS A 299 32.74 23.42 -1.64
C HIS A 299 31.39 22.67 -1.71
N LYS A 300 30.46 23.21 -2.48
CA LYS A 300 29.12 22.66 -2.59
C LYS A 300 29.12 21.38 -3.42
N ASN A 301 28.47 20.34 -2.91
CA ASN A 301 28.24 19.10 -3.64
C ASN A 301 27.18 19.27 -4.74
N VAL A 302 27.28 18.41 -5.75
CA VAL A 302 26.30 18.34 -6.83
C VAL A 302 25.02 17.70 -6.31
N ASP A 303 23.89 18.27 -6.67
CA ASP A 303 22.58 17.73 -6.24
C ASP A 303 22.17 16.51 -7.08
N ILE A 304 22.20 15.33 -6.46
CA ILE A 304 21.94 14.05 -7.11
C ILE A 304 20.50 13.95 -7.63
N LEU A 305 19.50 14.47 -6.86
CA LEU A 305 18.10 14.44 -7.27
C LEU A 305 17.87 15.30 -8.52
N MET A 306 18.48 16.47 -8.58
CA MET A 306 18.39 17.34 -9.75
C MET A 306 19.11 16.73 -10.96
N GLN A 307 20.29 16.14 -10.75
CA GLN A 307 21.07 15.51 -11.81
C GLN A 307 20.37 14.29 -12.41
N SER A 308 19.61 13.54 -11.60
CA SER A 308 18.86 12.37 -12.08
C SER A 308 17.95 12.68 -13.26
N LYS A 309 17.28 13.84 -13.25
CA LYS A 309 16.41 14.33 -14.33
C LYS A 309 17.17 14.78 -15.58
N ILE A 310 18.41 15.19 -15.42
CA ILE A 310 19.28 15.59 -16.55
C ILE A 310 19.76 14.33 -17.26
N TRP A 311 20.16 13.31 -16.52
CA TRP A 311 20.64 12.04 -17.09
C TRP A 311 19.52 11.19 -17.68
N ASN A 312 18.38 11.11 -16.98
CA ASN A 312 17.19 10.40 -17.45
C ASN A 312 15.93 11.27 -17.30
N PRO A 313 15.56 12.06 -18.34
CA PRO A 313 14.36 12.91 -18.28
C PRO A 313 13.05 12.15 -18.06
N ASN A 314 13.03 10.86 -18.40
CA ASN A 314 11.85 9.99 -18.29
C ASN A 314 11.77 9.24 -16.95
N ILE A 315 12.71 9.48 -16.02
CA ILE A 315 12.63 8.84 -14.69
C ILE A 315 11.58 9.50 -13.82
N TYR A 316 10.78 8.70 -13.11
CA TYR A 316 9.92 9.22 -12.06
C TYR A 316 10.77 9.46 -10.79
N SER A 317 10.96 10.70 -10.41
CA SER A 317 11.86 11.05 -9.31
C SER A 317 11.08 11.41 -8.03
N VAL A 318 11.49 10.80 -6.93
CA VAL A 318 10.95 11.03 -5.58
C VAL A 318 12.07 11.52 -4.67
N GLY A 319 11.91 12.69 -4.09
CA GLY A 319 12.84 13.25 -3.11
C GLY A 319 12.27 13.23 -1.70
N PHE A 320 13.14 13.30 -0.70
CA PHE A 320 12.75 13.41 0.70
C PHE A 320 13.12 14.79 1.26
N ALA A 321 12.25 15.35 2.09
CA ALA A 321 12.44 16.59 2.82
C ALA A 321 12.25 16.34 4.31
N ALA A 322 13.35 16.26 5.05
CA ALA A 322 13.34 16.21 6.52
C ALA A 322 13.46 17.64 7.05
N GLU A 323 12.38 18.18 7.58
CA GLU A 323 12.30 19.59 8.00
C GLU A 323 12.01 19.69 9.50
N THR A 324 12.53 20.72 10.13
CA THR A 324 12.25 21.01 11.55
C THR A 324 11.05 21.93 11.73
N GLU A 325 10.71 22.70 10.69
CA GLU A 325 9.60 23.65 10.63
C GLU A 325 9.26 23.97 9.16
N ASN A 326 8.10 24.57 8.92
CA ASN A 326 7.65 25.01 7.58
C ASN A 326 7.68 23.91 6.50
N LEU A 327 7.32 22.66 6.89
CA LEU A 327 7.37 21.47 6.04
C LEU A 327 6.71 21.70 4.68
N HIS A 328 5.54 22.32 4.66
CA HIS A 328 4.76 22.53 3.44
C HIS A 328 5.50 23.44 2.45
N GLU A 329 5.93 24.62 2.92
CA GLU A 329 6.59 25.61 2.07
C GLU A 329 7.93 25.09 1.53
N ASN A 330 8.73 24.47 2.39
CA ASN A 330 10.03 23.90 2.04
C ASN A 330 9.89 22.73 1.04
N SER A 331 8.91 21.85 1.25
CA SER A 331 8.66 20.72 0.35
C SER A 331 8.19 21.17 -1.04
N VAL A 332 7.27 22.12 -1.13
CA VAL A 332 6.82 22.71 -2.41
C VAL A 332 7.97 23.43 -3.13
N LYS A 333 8.80 24.18 -2.40
CA LYS A 333 10.00 24.83 -2.97
C LYS A 333 10.99 23.78 -3.48
N LYS A 334 11.21 22.69 -2.74
CA LYS A 334 12.09 21.58 -3.12
C LYS A 334 11.57 20.87 -4.35
N LEU A 335 10.27 20.59 -4.44
CA LEU A 335 9.62 19.97 -5.60
C LEU A 335 9.96 20.75 -6.89
N LYS A 336 9.75 22.06 -6.87
CA LYS A 336 9.99 22.95 -8.01
C LYS A 336 11.48 23.11 -8.34
N SER A 337 12.33 23.39 -7.31
CA SER A 337 13.75 23.67 -7.51
C SER A 337 14.55 22.44 -7.95
N LYS A 338 14.11 21.22 -7.59
CA LYS A 338 14.77 19.96 -7.98
C LYS A 338 14.13 19.30 -9.21
N ASN A 339 13.06 19.89 -9.75
CA ASN A 339 12.27 19.31 -10.85
C ASN A 339 11.85 17.85 -10.56
N ALA A 340 11.52 17.58 -9.27
CA ALA A 340 11.09 16.24 -8.86
C ALA A 340 9.61 16.02 -9.19
N ASN A 341 9.20 14.76 -9.35
CA ASN A 341 7.80 14.42 -9.56
C ASN A 341 7.02 14.37 -8.23
N LEU A 342 7.72 13.99 -7.14
CA LEU A 342 7.14 13.85 -5.82
C LEU A 342 8.17 14.21 -4.75
N ILE A 343 7.73 14.88 -3.70
CA ILE A 343 8.51 15.08 -2.46
C ILE A 343 7.77 14.44 -1.30
N VAL A 344 8.47 13.63 -0.53
CA VAL A 344 8.02 13.06 0.73
C VAL A 344 8.54 13.93 1.86
N GLY A 345 7.64 14.61 2.53
CA GLY A 345 7.95 15.46 3.67
C GLY A 345 7.83 14.68 4.98
N ASN A 346 8.82 14.88 5.87
CA ASN A 346 8.81 14.35 7.23
C ASN A 346 9.27 15.46 8.19
N LEU A 347 8.50 15.71 9.28
CA LEU A 347 8.92 16.60 10.34
C LEU A 347 9.87 15.87 11.30
N VAL A 348 11.07 16.44 11.51
CA VAL A 348 12.09 15.90 12.41
C VAL A 348 12.47 16.95 13.46
N GLY A 349 12.64 16.55 14.74
CA GLY A 349 13.07 17.51 15.77
C GLY A 349 13.02 16.95 17.18
N LYS A 350 13.75 17.63 18.11
CA LYS A 350 13.85 17.21 19.52
C LYS A 350 12.54 17.33 20.33
N ASN A 351 11.54 18.04 19.81
CA ASN A 351 10.27 18.32 20.50
C ASN A 351 9.07 17.61 19.88
N LEU A 352 9.27 16.82 18.85
CA LEU A 352 8.23 15.93 18.35
C LEU A 352 8.24 14.69 19.23
N ILE A 353 7.32 14.68 20.20
CA ILE A 353 7.04 13.54 21.06
C ILE A 353 6.33 12.48 20.22
N PHE A 354 7.06 11.85 19.32
CA PHE A 354 6.74 10.51 18.92
C PHE A 354 7.45 9.61 19.92
N ASP A 355 6.70 9.11 20.89
CA ASP A 355 7.18 8.12 21.85
C ASP A 355 7.55 6.87 21.02
N GLY A 356 8.84 6.68 20.79
CA GLY A 356 9.35 5.48 20.13
C GLY A 356 9.61 5.61 18.62
N ASP A 357 9.31 4.53 17.90
CA ASP A 357 9.63 4.30 16.47
C ASP A 357 8.61 4.87 15.47
N ASP A 358 7.74 5.78 15.87
CA ASP A 358 6.70 6.34 15.01
C ASP A 358 7.25 7.41 14.04
N THR A 359 6.74 7.38 12.82
CA THR A 359 7.05 8.35 11.77
C THR A 359 5.78 8.86 11.09
N ALA A 360 5.85 10.01 10.45
CA ALA A 360 4.73 10.59 9.70
C ALA A 360 5.21 11.12 8.35
N PHE A 361 4.43 10.88 7.30
CA PHE A 361 4.77 11.35 5.96
C PHE A 361 3.64 12.17 5.36
N THR A 362 4.01 13.24 4.65
CA THR A 362 3.13 13.99 3.76
C THR A 362 3.74 14.03 2.37
N LEU A 363 2.97 13.70 1.34
CA LEU A 363 3.40 13.72 -0.05
C LEU A 363 3.02 15.03 -0.71
N PHE A 364 3.96 15.59 -1.48
CA PHE A 364 3.79 16.82 -2.25
C PHE A 364 4.05 16.52 -3.73
N GLY A 365 2.99 16.48 -4.53
CA GLY A 365 3.04 16.40 -5.99
C GLY A 365 2.77 17.75 -6.64
N SER A 366 2.73 17.82 -7.99
CA SER A 366 2.48 19.06 -8.74
C SER A 366 1.14 19.70 -8.35
N ASP A 367 0.09 18.88 -8.19
CA ASP A 367 -1.29 19.33 -7.97
C ASP A 367 -1.97 18.64 -6.78
N THR A 368 -1.21 17.86 -6.01
CA THR A 368 -1.75 17.05 -4.93
C THR A 368 -0.88 17.15 -3.68
N ILE A 369 -1.55 17.22 -2.53
CA ILE A 369 -0.92 17.06 -1.22
C ILE A 369 -1.71 15.96 -0.52
N GLU A 370 -1.02 14.94 -0.04
CA GLU A 370 -1.60 13.79 0.63
C GLU A 370 -0.90 13.59 1.98
N ASP A 371 -1.66 13.68 3.06
CA ASP A 371 -1.17 13.34 4.39
C ASP A 371 -1.43 11.86 4.66
N LEU A 372 -0.35 11.09 4.87
CA LEU A 372 -0.44 9.65 5.16
C LEU A 372 -0.67 9.35 6.66
N GLY A 373 -0.69 10.39 7.50
CA GLY A 373 -0.78 10.27 8.95
C GLY A 373 0.52 9.79 9.59
N SER A 374 0.40 9.20 10.78
CA SER A 374 1.52 8.69 11.57
C SER A 374 1.32 7.22 11.92
N GLY A 375 2.40 6.54 12.28
CA GLY A 375 2.41 5.15 12.71
C GLY A 375 3.82 4.57 12.75
N THR A 376 3.92 3.28 12.95
CA THR A 376 5.23 2.60 12.97
C THR A 376 5.94 2.74 11.62
N GLU A 377 7.27 2.72 11.63
CA GLU A 377 8.08 2.81 10.40
C GLU A 377 7.63 1.81 9.32
N THR A 378 7.30 0.58 9.72
CA THR A 378 6.85 -0.48 8.82
C THR A 378 5.49 -0.16 8.18
N GLU A 379 4.51 0.29 8.97
CA GLU A 379 3.19 0.68 8.46
C GLU A 379 3.30 1.89 7.52
N MET A 380 4.05 2.90 7.93
CA MET A 380 4.17 4.13 7.17
C MET A 380 4.93 3.94 5.86
N THR A 381 5.97 3.10 5.83
CA THR A 381 6.69 2.78 4.58
C THR A 381 5.85 1.92 3.63
N ALA A 382 4.96 1.06 4.14
CA ALA A 382 4.01 0.32 3.31
C ALA A 382 2.95 1.26 2.68
N ARG A 383 2.38 2.21 3.47
CA ARG A 383 1.47 3.25 2.96
C ARG A 383 2.17 4.12 1.92
N LEU A 384 3.39 4.56 2.22
CA LEU A 384 4.20 5.37 1.32
C LEU A 384 4.47 4.65 -0.02
N ALA A 385 4.81 3.37 0.00
CA ALA A 385 4.99 2.56 -1.20
C ALA A 385 3.71 2.54 -2.06
N ALA A 386 2.53 2.33 -1.45
CA ALA A 386 1.26 2.34 -2.15
C ALA A 386 0.96 3.70 -2.81
N SER A 387 1.17 4.80 -2.10
CA SER A 387 0.94 6.16 -2.63
C SER A 387 1.96 6.53 -3.72
N ILE A 388 3.24 6.11 -3.62
CA ILE A 388 4.23 6.26 -4.69
C ILE A 388 3.77 5.52 -5.96
N HIS A 389 3.24 4.30 -5.83
CA HIS A 389 2.72 3.53 -6.95
C HIS A 389 1.56 4.24 -7.65
N GLN A 390 0.59 4.75 -6.88
CA GLN A 390 -0.55 5.50 -7.43
C GLN A 390 -0.09 6.76 -8.18
N ALA A 391 0.82 7.53 -7.58
CA ALA A 391 1.36 8.75 -8.18
C ALA A 391 2.16 8.45 -9.47
N PHE A 392 2.96 7.39 -9.48
CA PHE A 392 3.71 6.93 -10.65
C PHE A 392 2.79 6.50 -11.79
N ASN A 393 1.74 5.73 -11.51
CA ASN A 393 0.78 5.30 -12.51
C ASN A 393 0.00 6.48 -13.11
N LYS A 394 -0.37 7.47 -12.29
CA LYS A 394 -1.01 8.71 -12.76
C LYS A 394 -0.08 9.53 -13.65
N TRP A 395 1.22 9.54 -13.36
CA TRP A 395 2.22 10.25 -14.18
C TRP A 395 2.47 9.57 -15.52
N LYS A 396 2.35 8.22 -15.59
CA LYS A 396 2.51 7.46 -16.87
C LYS A 396 1.33 7.60 -17.84
N GLN A 397 0.14 8.01 -17.36
CA GLN A 397 -1.05 8.26 -18.19
C GLN A 397 -0.99 9.63 -18.87
#